data_87d5aa96bfb1bfbc30ccf4fffa4c0c5f
#
_entry.id   87d5aa96bfb1bfbc30ccf4fffa4c0c5f
#
_cell.length_a   1.000
_cell.length_b   1.000
_cell.length_c   1.000
_cell.angle_alpha   90.00
_cell.angle_beta   90.00
_cell.angle_gamma   90.00
#
_symmetry.space_group_name_H-M   'P 1'
#
loop_
_entity.id
_entity.type
_entity.pdbx_description
1 polymer ?
#
loop_
_entity_poly.entity_id
_entity_poly.type
_entity_poly.pdbx_seq_one_letter_code
_entity_poly.pdbx_strand_id
1 'polypeptide(L)'
;MDWSVFTKFSVGLVVFGAFALALLVQLWYYLGFFSKLAFYKKKELPVNTPPASIIICARNEDDNLVEFLPRIFEQEYPEFEVVVVNDCSYDNTADFLKEFAKKHSNLKIVTIKEDEYYSHGKKVALMMGIKGATHEHLLLTDADCKPNSKDWLRTMMQHFSNETEIVLGYGAYEKQPGFLNKMIRFDTFMIALQFLSFALARKTYMGTGRNLAYKKSLFFKMKGFASHYYIESGDDDLFVNEAATKQNSKIEVSVDTHTISRVKRTFRLWFRQKRRHVTTFKHYNAGSKFRLLLLSSSQYLFFAAFITALIMQFQPIAVLSLFALRLLIQIIIFNKSMKQLAEKDLLLLSPIIELTLLFVYPLITMSNMLMKKNKWK
;
A
#
# COMPACT_ATOMS: atom_id res chain seq x y z
N MET A 1 50.29 27.25 8.48
CA MET A 1 49.29 26.18 8.24
C MET A 1 47.95 26.87 7.96
N ASP A 2 47.40 26.73 6.76
CA ASP A 2 46.20 27.46 6.36
C ASP A 2 44.96 26.82 7.03
N TRP A 3 44.45 27.44 8.11
CA TRP A 3 43.31 26.99 8.88
C TRP A 3 42.05 26.80 8.02
N SER A 4 41.93 27.52 6.91
CA SER A 4 40.81 27.44 6.00
C SER A 4 40.81 26.08 5.25
N VAL A 5 41.98 25.59 4.85
CA VAL A 5 42.15 24.28 4.17
C VAL A 5 41.88 23.13 5.14
N PHE A 6 42.38 23.26 6.38
CA PHE A 6 42.16 22.25 7.43
C PHE A 6 40.67 22.16 7.80
N THR A 7 39.99 23.27 7.95
CA THR A 7 38.56 23.33 8.24
C THR A 7 37.75 22.72 7.09
N LYS A 8 38.07 23.10 5.83
CA LYS A 8 37.39 22.54 4.65
C LYS A 8 37.58 21.03 4.55
N PHE A 9 38.76 20.51 4.83
CA PHE A 9 39.04 19.06 4.83
C PHE A 9 38.25 18.32 5.94
N SER A 10 38.21 18.85 7.16
CA SER A 10 37.49 18.29 8.29
C SER A 10 35.98 18.23 8.03
N VAL A 11 35.39 19.33 7.50
CA VAL A 11 33.97 19.38 7.11
C VAL A 11 33.69 18.39 5.96
N GLY A 12 34.56 18.34 4.96
CA GLY A 12 34.45 17.38 3.84
C GLY A 12 34.42 15.91 4.32
N LEU A 13 35.26 15.58 5.32
CA LEU A 13 35.29 14.24 5.90
C LEU A 13 33.99 13.90 6.65
N VAL A 14 33.41 14.86 7.39
CA VAL A 14 32.11 14.69 8.07
C VAL A 14 30.99 14.46 7.06
N VAL A 15 30.94 15.27 5.98
CA VAL A 15 29.93 15.12 4.92
C VAL A 15 30.06 13.78 4.23
N PHE A 16 31.28 13.36 3.90
CA PHE A 16 31.55 12.05 3.28
C PHE A 16 31.16 10.91 4.22
N GLY A 17 31.46 11.01 5.51
CA GLY A 17 31.03 10.05 6.52
C GLY A 17 29.50 9.92 6.63
N ALA A 18 28.77 11.05 6.61
CA ALA A 18 27.32 11.08 6.58
C ALA A 18 26.76 10.43 5.30
N PHE A 19 27.37 10.73 4.14
CA PHE A 19 27.03 10.11 2.86
C PHE A 19 27.23 8.59 2.89
N ALA A 20 28.38 8.11 3.37
CA ALA A 20 28.69 6.69 3.47
C ALA A 20 27.75 5.97 4.45
N LEU A 21 27.46 6.59 5.61
CA LEU A 21 26.50 6.03 6.57
C LEU A 21 25.10 5.90 5.98
N ALA A 22 24.62 6.95 5.30
CA ALA A 22 23.32 6.92 4.63
C ALA A 22 23.28 5.85 3.53
N LEU A 23 24.36 5.70 2.75
CA LEU A 23 24.51 4.63 1.76
C LEU A 23 24.42 3.25 2.42
N LEU A 24 25.15 2.99 3.49
CA LEU A 24 25.14 1.69 4.18
C LEU A 24 23.74 1.35 4.69
N VAL A 25 23.01 2.32 5.26
CA VAL A 25 21.63 2.13 5.67
C VAL A 25 20.75 1.78 4.47
N GLN A 26 20.85 2.49 3.35
CA GLN A 26 20.06 2.16 2.16
C GLN A 26 20.41 0.79 1.59
N LEU A 27 21.69 0.44 1.51
CA LEU A 27 22.13 -0.88 1.08
C LEU A 27 21.56 -1.99 1.97
N TRP A 28 21.53 -1.76 3.27
CA TRP A 28 20.88 -2.68 4.19
C TRP A 28 19.38 -2.86 3.89
N TYR A 29 18.63 -1.79 3.52
CA TYR A 29 17.24 -1.93 3.08
C TYR A 29 17.14 -2.66 1.74
N TYR A 30 17.94 -2.30 0.75
CA TYR A 30 17.90 -2.94 -0.57
C TYR A 30 18.24 -4.43 -0.47
N LEU A 31 19.33 -4.78 0.20
CA LEU A 31 19.83 -6.14 0.26
C LEU A 31 19.17 -6.99 1.36
N GLY A 32 18.82 -6.40 2.49
CA GLY A 32 18.21 -7.11 3.63
C GLY A 32 16.70 -7.29 3.53
N PHE A 33 16.00 -6.32 2.95
CA PHE A 33 14.53 -6.32 2.88
C PHE A 33 14.02 -6.39 1.44
N PHE A 34 14.32 -5.43 0.58
CA PHE A 34 13.73 -5.33 -0.75
C PHE A 34 14.13 -6.48 -1.67
N SER A 35 15.33 -7.04 -1.49
CA SER A 35 15.75 -8.28 -2.15
C SER A 35 14.80 -9.44 -1.92
N LYS A 36 14.10 -9.49 -0.77
CA LYS A 36 13.17 -10.57 -0.46
C LYS A 36 11.98 -10.59 -1.43
N LEU A 37 11.46 -9.44 -1.83
CA LEU A 37 10.44 -9.36 -2.87
C LEU A 37 11.06 -9.53 -4.27
N ALA A 38 12.19 -8.88 -4.53
CA ALA A 38 12.87 -8.94 -5.84
C ALA A 38 13.19 -10.38 -6.30
N PHE A 39 13.58 -11.22 -5.36
CA PHE A 39 13.94 -12.62 -5.59
C PHE A 39 12.91 -13.61 -4.99
N TYR A 40 11.70 -13.13 -4.69
CA TYR A 40 10.64 -13.99 -4.21
C TYR A 40 10.27 -15.04 -5.27
N LYS A 41 10.20 -16.29 -4.82
CA LYS A 41 9.70 -17.40 -5.63
C LYS A 41 8.40 -17.87 -5.02
N LYS A 42 7.34 -17.85 -5.82
CA LYS A 42 6.05 -18.40 -5.41
C LYS A 42 6.23 -19.88 -5.07
N LYS A 43 5.73 -20.27 -3.92
CA LYS A 43 5.64 -21.70 -3.54
C LYS A 43 4.32 -22.24 -4.05
N GLU A 44 4.34 -23.48 -4.47
CA GLU A 44 3.10 -24.21 -4.70
C GLU A 44 2.35 -24.32 -3.37
N LEU A 45 1.11 -23.96 -3.39
CA LEU A 45 0.21 -24.04 -2.24
C LEU A 45 -0.72 -25.23 -2.41
N PRO A 46 -1.10 -25.91 -1.32
CA PRO A 46 -2.12 -26.94 -1.39
C PRO A 46 -3.43 -26.34 -1.90
N VAL A 47 -4.19 -27.12 -2.62
CA VAL A 47 -5.54 -26.73 -3.04
C VAL A 47 -6.40 -26.61 -1.79
N ASN A 48 -6.66 -25.39 -1.38
CA ASN A 48 -7.53 -25.07 -0.24
C ASN A 48 -8.50 -23.97 -0.69
N THR A 49 -9.79 -24.24 -0.58
CA THR A 49 -10.87 -23.34 -1.01
C THR A 49 -11.88 -23.15 0.11
N PRO A 50 -11.48 -22.57 1.27
CA PRO A 50 -12.41 -22.34 2.35
C PRO A 50 -13.49 -21.33 1.94
N PRO A 51 -14.75 -21.47 2.40
CA PRO A 51 -15.79 -20.49 2.12
C PRO A 51 -15.34 -19.05 2.43
N ALA A 52 -15.65 -18.10 1.54
CA ALA A 52 -15.12 -16.76 1.60
C ALA A 52 -16.18 -15.68 1.37
N SER A 53 -16.02 -14.52 2.04
CA SER A 53 -16.83 -13.32 1.83
C SER A 53 -15.97 -12.21 1.24
N ILE A 54 -16.34 -11.70 0.07
CA ILE A 54 -15.72 -10.50 -0.51
C ILE A 54 -16.46 -9.27 0.02
N ILE A 55 -15.74 -8.33 0.63
CA ILE A 55 -16.32 -7.13 1.24
C ILE A 55 -15.98 -5.90 0.41
N ILE A 56 -17.00 -5.14 0.05
CA ILE A 56 -16.89 -3.92 -0.74
C ILE A 56 -17.68 -2.81 -0.05
N CYS A 57 -17.02 -1.67 0.23
CA CYS A 57 -17.69 -0.49 0.72
C CYS A 57 -17.89 0.50 -0.42
N ALA A 58 -19.11 0.96 -0.61
CA ALA A 58 -19.51 1.87 -1.68
C ALA A 58 -20.22 3.10 -1.12
N ARG A 59 -19.82 4.28 -1.58
CA ARG A 59 -20.50 5.55 -1.33
C ARG A 59 -20.43 6.40 -2.58
N ASN A 60 -21.59 6.54 -3.27
CA ASN A 60 -21.67 7.20 -4.57
C ASN A 60 -20.70 6.58 -5.60
N GLU A 61 -20.84 5.28 -5.82
CA GLU A 61 -19.94 4.48 -6.64
C GLU A 61 -20.70 3.74 -7.77
N ASP A 62 -21.83 4.28 -8.23
CA ASP A 62 -22.68 3.65 -9.27
C ASP A 62 -21.90 3.32 -10.53
N ASP A 63 -21.16 4.29 -11.10
CA ASP A 63 -20.33 4.08 -12.31
C ASP A 63 -19.28 2.97 -12.13
N ASN A 64 -18.67 2.90 -10.94
CA ASN A 64 -17.64 1.91 -10.66
C ASN A 64 -18.24 0.52 -10.43
N LEU A 65 -19.36 0.43 -9.71
CA LEU A 65 -20.03 -0.83 -9.44
C LEU A 65 -20.62 -1.43 -10.72
N VAL A 66 -21.19 -0.63 -11.60
CA VAL A 66 -21.69 -1.09 -12.92
C VAL A 66 -20.58 -1.75 -13.73
N GLU A 67 -19.37 -1.19 -13.70
CA GLU A 67 -18.24 -1.73 -14.49
C GLU A 67 -17.52 -2.90 -13.77
N PHE A 68 -17.31 -2.82 -12.46
CA PHE A 68 -16.38 -3.72 -11.77
C PHE A 68 -17.05 -4.82 -10.97
N LEU A 69 -18.27 -4.63 -10.45
CA LEU A 69 -18.95 -5.65 -9.68
C LEU A 69 -19.18 -6.95 -10.48
N PRO A 70 -19.58 -6.90 -11.79
CA PRO A 70 -19.70 -8.12 -12.59
C PRO A 70 -18.40 -8.94 -12.66
N ARG A 71 -17.23 -8.27 -12.70
CA ARG A 71 -15.92 -8.94 -12.74
C ARG A 71 -15.59 -9.69 -11.44
N ILE A 72 -16.14 -9.24 -10.31
CA ILE A 72 -16.00 -9.92 -9.03
C ILE A 72 -16.87 -11.18 -9.01
N PHE A 73 -18.03 -11.17 -9.65
CA PHE A 73 -18.89 -12.34 -9.76
C PHE A 73 -18.41 -13.39 -10.79
N GLU A 74 -17.44 -13.05 -11.64
CA GLU A 74 -16.79 -14.01 -12.55
C GLU A 74 -15.76 -14.91 -11.85
N GLN A 75 -15.57 -14.81 -10.53
CA GLN A 75 -14.58 -15.64 -9.82
C GLN A 75 -14.94 -17.11 -9.87
N GLU A 76 -13.98 -17.95 -10.27
CA GLU A 76 -14.12 -19.40 -10.31
C GLU A 76 -13.82 -19.99 -8.93
N TYR A 77 -14.82 -19.96 -8.04
CA TYR A 77 -14.66 -20.37 -6.65
C TYR A 77 -15.87 -21.15 -6.15
N PRO A 78 -15.69 -22.28 -5.38
CA PRO A 78 -16.80 -23.16 -5.02
C PRO A 78 -17.88 -22.51 -4.17
N GLU A 79 -17.50 -21.76 -3.13
CA GLU A 79 -18.43 -21.17 -2.17
C GLU A 79 -17.97 -19.78 -1.75
N PHE A 80 -18.66 -18.76 -2.24
CA PHE A 80 -18.39 -17.37 -1.83
C PHE A 80 -19.66 -16.51 -1.88
N GLU A 81 -19.63 -15.47 -1.10
CA GLU A 81 -20.59 -14.36 -1.16
C GLU A 81 -19.88 -13.05 -1.41
N VAL A 82 -20.59 -12.07 -1.93
CA VAL A 82 -20.15 -10.68 -2.06
C VAL A 82 -21.02 -9.83 -1.17
N VAL A 83 -20.42 -9.14 -0.21
CA VAL A 83 -21.11 -8.22 0.70
C VAL A 83 -20.78 -6.80 0.27
N VAL A 84 -21.76 -6.11 -0.32
CA VAL A 84 -21.61 -4.70 -0.69
C VAL A 84 -22.29 -3.84 0.36
N VAL A 85 -21.52 -2.95 0.97
CA VAL A 85 -22.04 -1.98 1.94
C VAL A 85 -22.31 -0.66 1.22
N ASN A 86 -23.60 -0.32 1.11
CA ASN A 86 -24.02 0.99 0.61
C ASN A 86 -24.04 1.98 1.77
N ASP A 87 -23.01 2.84 1.85
CA ASP A 87 -22.82 3.83 2.89
C ASP A 87 -23.44 5.17 2.50
N CYS A 88 -24.74 5.32 2.75
CA CYS A 88 -25.47 6.59 2.56
C CYS A 88 -25.28 7.17 1.15
N SER A 89 -25.36 6.35 0.09
CA SER A 89 -25.30 6.85 -1.30
C SER A 89 -26.58 7.56 -1.68
N TYR A 90 -26.44 8.64 -2.47
CA TYR A 90 -27.54 9.44 -3.02
C TYR A 90 -27.51 9.48 -4.59
N ASP A 91 -26.62 8.70 -5.18
CA ASP A 91 -26.61 8.39 -6.61
C ASP A 91 -27.40 7.09 -6.90
N ASN A 92 -27.24 6.52 -8.08
CA ASN A 92 -27.93 5.29 -8.48
C ASN A 92 -27.34 4.01 -7.86
N THR A 93 -26.38 4.10 -6.93
CA THR A 93 -25.74 2.93 -6.28
C THR A 93 -26.77 1.95 -5.71
N ALA A 94 -27.76 2.47 -4.97
CA ALA A 94 -28.77 1.62 -4.30
C ALA A 94 -29.65 0.87 -5.31
N ASP A 95 -30.11 1.55 -6.34
CA ASP A 95 -30.98 0.98 -7.38
C ASP A 95 -30.22 -0.06 -8.22
N PHE A 96 -28.98 0.25 -8.61
CA PHE A 96 -28.12 -0.72 -9.30
C PHE A 96 -27.94 -1.99 -8.48
N LEU A 97 -27.58 -1.88 -7.21
CA LEU A 97 -27.36 -3.04 -6.33
C LEU A 97 -28.64 -3.87 -6.17
N LYS A 98 -29.80 -3.25 -6.05
CA LYS A 98 -31.10 -3.93 -5.94
C LYS A 98 -31.42 -4.73 -7.20
N GLU A 99 -31.18 -4.17 -8.38
CA GLU A 99 -31.40 -4.86 -9.67
C GLU A 99 -30.36 -5.97 -9.88
N PHE A 100 -29.11 -5.74 -9.51
CA PHE A 100 -28.03 -6.73 -9.63
C PHE A 100 -28.27 -7.94 -8.71
N ALA A 101 -28.79 -7.73 -7.50
CA ALA A 101 -29.14 -8.78 -6.55
C ALA A 101 -30.21 -9.76 -7.06
N LYS A 102 -31.12 -9.31 -7.93
CA LYS A 102 -32.12 -10.22 -8.54
C LYS A 102 -31.50 -11.33 -9.37
N LYS A 103 -30.30 -11.09 -9.92
CA LYS A 103 -29.57 -12.03 -10.77
C LYS A 103 -28.48 -12.83 -10.05
N HIS A 104 -28.10 -12.38 -8.85
CA HIS A 104 -26.96 -12.94 -8.11
C HIS A 104 -27.36 -13.24 -6.66
N SER A 105 -27.76 -14.45 -6.37
CA SER A 105 -28.25 -14.90 -5.05
C SER A 105 -27.17 -14.82 -3.95
N ASN A 106 -25.89 -14.83 -4.33
CA ASN A 106 -24.75 -14.68 -3.43
C ASN A 106 -24.31 -13.22 -3.22
N LEU A 107 -25.09 -12.23 -3.71
CA LEU A 107 -24.92 -10.83 -3.36
C LEU A 107 -25.71 -10.50 -2.09
N LYS A 108 -25.01 -9.95 -1.08
CA LYS A 108 -25.60 -9.42 0.14
C LYS A 108 -25.41 -7.92 0.19
N ILE A 109 -26.49 -7.18 0.35
CA ILE A 109 -26.47 -5.72 0.43
C ILE A 109 -26.66 -5.32 1.90
N VAL A 110 -25.70 -4.55 2.43
CA VAL A 110 -25.83 -3.91 3.75
C VAL A 110 -26.00 -2.42 3.52
N THR A 111 -27.15 -1.88 3.87
CA THR A 111 -27.45 -0.45 3.70
C THR A 111 -27.29 0.29 5.02
N ILE A 112 -26.44 1.30 5.03
CA ILE A 112 -26.32 2.25 6.13
C ILE A 112 -27.16 3.49 5.75
N LYS A 113 -28.08 3.85 6.61
CA LYS A 113 -28.88 5.08 6.47
C LYS A 113 -28.15 6.23 7.16
N GLU A 114 -28.35 7.43 6.65
CA GLU A 114 -27.82 8.64 7.29
C GLU A 114 -28.45 8.80 8.67
N ASP A 115 -27.62 9.02 9.68
CA ASP A 115 -28.02 9.23 11.06
C ASP A 115 -27.24 10.42 11.61
N GLU A 116 -27.95 11.39 12.21
CA GLU A 116 -27.36 12.62 12.76
C GLU A 116 -26.42 12.34 13.94
N TYR A 117 -26.61 11.23 14.65
CA TYR A 117 -25.87 10.87 15.86
C TYR A 117 -24.64 10.01 15.63
N TYR A 118 -24.51 9.36 14.45
CA TYR A 118 -23.38 8.49 14.17
C TYR A 118 -22.44 9.09 13.12
N SER A 119 -21.14 9.09 13.42
CA SER A 119 -20.15 9.50 12.42
C SER A 119 -20.06 8.45 11.32
N HIS A 120 -20.45 8.82 10.11
CA HIS A 120 -20.27 8.01 8.92
C HIS A 120 -18.78 7.93 8.54
N GLY A 121 -18.37 6.83 7.92
CA GLY A 121 -17.02 6.68 7.44
C GLY A 121 -16.69 5.24 7.04
N LYS A 122 -15.65 5.10 6.22
CA LYS A 122 -15.24 3.80 5.66
C LYS A 122 -15.10 2.69 6.72
N LYS A 123 -14.61 3.01 7.94
CA LYS A 123 -14.48 2.03 9.03
C LYS A 123 -15.81 1.50 9.53
N VAL A 124 -16.83 2.37 9.62
CA VAL A 124 -18.18 1.95 10.01
C VAL A 124 -18.76 1.07 8.93
N ALA A 125 -18.66 1.49 7.66
CA ALA A 125 -19.13 0.70 6.54
C ALA A 125 -18.43 -0.68 6.51
N LEU A 126 -17.13 -0.72 6.63
CA LEU A 126 -16.37 -1.97 6.63
C LEU A 126 -16.74 -2.87 7.83
N MET A 127 -16.91 -2.31 9.02
CA MET A 127 -17.35 -3.06 10.19
C MET A 127 -18.75 -3.66 9.99
N MET A 128 -19.67 -2.93 9.37
CA MET A 128 -21.01 -3.44 9.08
C MET A 128 -20.97 -4.55 8.01
N GLY A 129 -20.13 -4.40 6.99
CA GLY A 129 -19.86 -5.45 6.01
C GLY A 129 -19.29 -6.71 6.63
N ILE A 130 -18.29 -6.60 7.50
CA ILE A 130 -17.68 -7.73 8.21
C ILE A 130 -18.70 -8.41 9.15
N LYS A 131 -19.51 -7.65 9.88
CA LYS A 131 -20.59 -8.23 10.70
C LYS A 131 -21.61 -8.97 9.84
N GLY A 132 -21.98 -8.39 8.70
CA GLY A 132 -22.91 -8.96 7.74
C GLY A 132 -22.39 -10.18 6.99
N ALA A 133 -21.07 -10.35 6.87
CA ALA A 133 -20.45 -11.49 6.20
C ALA A 133 -20.77 -12.81 6.91
N THR A 134 -20.99 -13.88 6.14
CA THR A 134 -21.30 -15.22 6.64
C THR A 134 -20.01 -16.01 6.94
N HIS A 135 -19.00 -15.88 6.08
CA HIS A 135 -17.83 -16.73 6.11
C HIS A 135 -16.69 -16.19 6.97
N GLU A 136 -15.82 -17.09 7.40
CA GLU A 136 -14.65 -16.80 8.24
C GLU A 136 -13.55 -16.06 7.47
N HIS A 137 -13.37 -16.38 6.18
CA HIS A 137 -12.30 -15.78 5.38
C HIS A 137 -12.85 -14.59 4.62
N LEU A 138 -12.29 -13.43 4.91
CA LEU A 138 -12.71 -12.15 4.31
C LEU A 138 -11.67 -11.70 3.28
N LEU A 139 -12.13 -11.26 2.11
CA LEU A 139 -11.31 -10.63 1.09
C LEU A 139 -11.85 -9.23 0.81
N LEU A 140 -11.05 -8.22 1.06
CA LEU A 140 -11.41 -6.82 0.94
C LEU A 140 -10.94 -6.27 -0.39
N THR A 141 -11.80 -5.48 -1.03
CA THR A 141 -11.47 -4.66 -2.18
C THR A 141 -12.32 -3.39 -2.19
N ASP A 142 -11.86 -2.35 -2.90
CA ASP A 142 -12.63 -1.11 -3.04
C ASP A 142 -13.61 -1.21 -4.23
N ALA A 143 -14.65 -0.38 -4.23
CA ALA A 143 -15.66 -0.35 -5.29
C ALA A 143 -15.08 0.09 -6.65
N ASP A 144 -13.96 0.84 -6.64
CA ASP A 144 -13.24 1.28 -7.84
C ASP A 144 -12.15 0.29 -8.30
N CYS A 145 -12.22 -0.97 -7.85
CA CYS A 145 -11.24 -2.01 -8.13
C CYS A 145 -11.86 -3.20 -8.86
N LYS A 146 -11.13 -3.74 -9.83
CA LYS A 146 -11.45 -5.02 -10.47
C LYS A 146 -10.32 -6.03 -10.25
N PRO A 147 -10.62 -7.32 -10.06
CA PRO A 147 -9.61 -8.38 -10.05
C PRO A 147 -9.03 -8.55 -11.46
N ASN A 148 -7.76 -8.92 -11.54
CA ASN A 148 -7.06 -9.12 -12.81
C ASN A 148 -7.36 -10.48 -13.46
N SER A 149 -7.89 -11.44 -12.70
CA SER A 149 -8.29 -12.76 -13.21
C SER A 149 -9.46 -13.35 -12.44
N LYS A 150 -10.00 -14.45 -12.96
CA LYS A 150 -11.05 -15.28 -12.32
C LYS A 150 -10.50 -16.11 -11.16
N ASP A 151 -9.19 -16.25 -11.03
CA ASP A 151 -8.52 -17.01 -9.97
C ASP A 151 -8.06 -16.17 -8.78
N TRP A 152 -8.38 -14.87 -8.78
CA TRP A 152 -7.98 -13.95 -7.72
C TRP A 152 -8.41 -14.43 -6.33
N LEU A 153 -9.69 -14.75 -6.15
CA LEU A 153 -10.24 -15.23 -4.88
C LEU A 153 -9.57 -16.55 -4.48
N ARG A 154 -9.50 -17.51 -5.40
CA ARG A 154 -8.91 -18.83 -5.15
C ARG A 154 -7.48 -18.73 -4.65
N THR A 155 -6.66 -17.97 -5.36
CA THR A 155 -5.24 -17.86 -5.04
C THR A 155 -5.00 -17.10 -3.72
N MET A 156 -5.80 -16.07 -3.41
CA MET A 156 -5.74 -15.40 -2.12
C MET A 156 -6.13 -16.34 -0.96
N MET A 157 -7.18 -17.15 -1.13
CA MET A 157 -7.68 -18.06 -0.08
C MET A 157 -6.75 -19.26 0.19
N GLN A 158 -5.99 -19.72 -0.80
CA GLN A 158 -5.03 -20.83 -0.64
C GLN A 158 -3.95 -20.56 0.41
N HIS A 159 -3.67 -19.31 0.73
CA HIS A 159 -2.69 -18.94 1.75
C HIS A 159 -3.16 -19.17 3.19
N PHE A 160 -4.48 -19.30 3.42
CA PHE A 160 -5.00 -19.47 4.77
C PHE A 160 -4.69 -20.85 5.33
N SER A 161 -4.31 -20.88 6.58
CA SER A 161 -4.01 -22.05 7.38
C SER A 161 -4.36 -21.78 8.84
N ASN A 162 -4.07 -22.72 9.73
CA ASN A 162 -4.23 -22.48 11.16
C ASN A 162 -3.37 -21.31 11.66
N GLU A 163 -2.17 -21.12 11.08
CA GLU A 163 -1.24 -20.08 11.47
C GLU A 163 -1.44 -18.76 10.69
N THR A 164 -1.93 -18.85 9.44
CA THR A 164 -2.08 -17.67 8.58
C THR A 164 -3.46 -17.05 8.78
N GLU A 165 -3.46 -15.81 9.27
CA GLU A 165 -4.68 -15.05 9.54
C GLU A 165 -4.81 -13.82 8.63
N ILE A 166 -3.71 -13.38 7.96
CA ILE A 166 -3.67 -12.19 7.09
C ILE A 166 -2.96 -12.54 5.79
N VAL A 167 -3.53 -12.15 4.65
CA VAL A 167 -2.92 -12.27 3.32
C VAL A 167 -2.88 -10.89 2.67
N LEU A 168 -1.68 -10.46 2.26
CA LEU A 168 -1.43 -9.16 1.67
C LEU A 168 -1.26 -9.31 0.16
N GLY A 169 -2.15 -8.69 -0.61
CA GLY A 169 -2.07 -8.63 -2.06
C GLY A 169 -1.54 -7.28 -2.58
N TYR A 170 -1.34 -7.19 -3.88
CA TYR A 170 -0.98 -5.95 -4.56
C TYR A 170 -2.19 -5.35 -5.27
N GLY A 171 -2.51 -4.09 -4.95
CA GLY A 171 -3.50 -3.28 -5.64
C GLY A 171 -2.82 -2.29 -6.58
N ALA A 172 -2.82 -2.59 -7.87
CA ALA A 172 -2.27 -1.75 -8.92
C ALA A 172 -3.21 -0.59 -9.30
N TYR A 173 -2.70 0.33 -10.09
CA TYR A 173 -3.51 1.32 -10.83
C TYR A 173 -3.48 1.04 -12.32
N GLU A 174 -4.55 1.42 -13.02
CA GLU A 174 -4.62 1.35 -14.47
C GLU A 174 -3.45 2.08 -15.13
N LYS A 175 -2.89 1.46 -16.18
CA LYS A 175 -1.85 2.07 -17.00
C LYS A 175 -2.47 3.07 -17.95
N GLN A 176 -2.15 4.34 -17.76
CA GLN A 176 -2.58 5.44 -18.60
C GLN A 176 -1.38 6.27 -19.08
N PRO A 177 -1.46 6.97 -20.20
CA PRO A 177 -0.40 7.84 -20.66
C PRO A 177 -0.18 9.02 -19.69
N GLY A 178 1.02 9.60 -19.73
CA GLY A 178 1.38 10.80 -18.98
C GLY A 178 2.20 10.53 -17.72
N PHE A 179 2.94 11.56 -17.30
CA PHE A 179 3.87 11.52 -16.17
C PHE A 179 3.15 11.30 -14.84
N LEU A 180 1.99 11.93 -14.63
CA LEU A 180 1.21 11.79 -13.40
C LEU A 180 0.81 10.34 -13.13
N ASN A 181 0.35 9.61 -14.17
CA ASN A 181 0.01 8.19 -14.04
C ASN A 181 1.25 7.37 -13.61
N LYS A 182 2.38 7.58 -14.28
CA LYS A 182 3.63 6.89 -13.94
C LYS A 182 4.11 7.21 -12.52
N MET A 183 3.95 8.46 -12.09
CA MET A 183 4.30 8.90 -10.73
C MET A 183 3.39 8.22 -9.68
N ILE A 184 2.07 8.18 -9.89
CA ILE A 184 1.12 7.52 -8.99
C ILE A 184 1.39 6.01 -8.90
N ARG A 185 1.65 5.36 -10.02
CA ARG A 185 1.99 3.94 -10.08
C ARG A 185 3.33 3.64 -9.40
N PHE A 186 4.34 4.48 -9.64
CA PHE A 186 5.64 4.32 -8.99
C PHE A 186 5.56 4.52 -7.47
N ASP A 187 4.82 5.50 -7.01
CA ASP A 187 4.55 5.72 -5.59
C ASP A 187 3.84 4.49 -4.96
N THR A 188 2.85 3.94 -5.65
CA THR A 188 2.17 2.70 -5.23
C THR A 188 3.11 1.50 -5.23
N PHE A 189 3.97 1.37 -6.24
CA PHE A 189 5.01 0.36 -6.29
C PHE A 189 5.99 0.48 -5.11
N MET A 190 6.45 1.68 -4.77
CA MET A 190 7.36 1.91 -3.64
C MET A 190 6.74 1.53 -2.30
N ILE A 191 5.46 1.85 -2.09
CA ILE A 191 4.72 1.44 -0.89
C ILE A 191 4.59 -0.10 -0.85
N ALA A 192 4.24 -0.72 -1.98
CA ALA A 192 4.12 -2.17 -2.09
C ALA A 192 5.47 -2.87 -1.89
N LEU A 193 6.54 -2.37 -2.49
CA LEU A 193 7.90 -2.87 -2.27
C LEU A 193 8.26 -2.89 -0.78
N GLN A 194 7.90 -1.82 -0.05
CA GLN A 194 8.17 -1.75 1.39
C GLN A 194 7.34 -2.76 2.17
N PHE A 195 6.00 -2.72 2.09
CA PHE A 195 5.18 -3.53 2.98
C PHE A 195 5.26 -5.04 2.66
N LEU A 196 5.34 -5.41 1.38
CA LEU A 196 5.49 -6.82 0.99
C LEU A 196 6.86 -7.37 1.38
N SER A 197 7.92 -6.59 1.20
CA SER A 197 9.27 -6.99 1.60
C SER A 197 9.40 -7.12 3.13
N PHE A 198 8.78 -6.21 3.88
CA PHE A 198 8.77 -6.29 5.34
C PHE A 198 7.93 -7.48 5.83
N ALA A 199 6.82 -7.81 5.17
CA ALA A 199 6.04 -9.00 5.47
C ALA A 199 6.87 -10.28 5.24
N LEU A 200 7.60 -10.38 4.14
CA LEU A 200 8.55 -11.48 3.88
C LEU A 200 9.67 -11.56 4.92
N ALA A 201 10.04 -10.42 5.51
CA ALA A 201 11.00 -10.36 6.61
C ALA A 201 10.37 -10.59 8.00
N ARG A 202 9.09 -11.01 8.07
CA ARG A 202 8.32 -11.19 9.33
C ARG A 202 8.22 -9.89 10.16
N LYS A 203 8.12 -8.76 9.46
CA LYS A 203 7.99 -7.41 10.03
C LYS A 203 6.79 -6.69 9.40
N THR A 204 5.70 -7.42 9.18
CA THR A 204 4.46 -6.89 8.62
C THR A 204 4.01 -5.65 9.38
N TYR A 205 3.67 -4.58 8.66
CA TYR A 205 3.27 -3.32 9.29
C TYR A 205 2.06 -2.65 8.65
N MET A 206 1.68 -3.04 7.44
CA MET A 206 0.48 -2.56 6.77
C MET A 206 0.03 -3.53 5.68
N GLY A 207 -1.19 -3.35 5.23
CA GLY A 207 -1.76 -3.86 3.99
C GLY A 207 -2.49 -2.74 3.27
N THR A 208 -3.08 -3.02 2.12
CA THR A 208 -3.91 -2.07 1.38
C THR A 208 -5.30 -2.65 1.18
N GLY A 209 -6.35 -1.94 1.59
CA GLY A 209 -7.74 -2.38 1.52
C GLY A 209 -8.23 -2.76 0.12
N ARG A 210 -7.49 -2.35 -0.92
CA ARG A 210 -7.76 -2.74 -2.30
C ARG A 210 -7.51 -4.22 -2.59
N ASN A 211 -6.65 -4.89 -1.79
CA ASN A 211 -6.32 -6.30 -1.96
C ASN A 211 -5.76 -6.88 -0.65
N LEU A 212 -6.65 -7.11 0.30
CA LEU A 212 -6.30 -7.52 1.65
C LEU A 212 -7.27 -8.61 2.10
N ALA A 213 -6.75 -9.72 2.60
CA ALA A 213 -7.60 -10.74 3.20
C ALA A 213 -7.21 -11.02 4.65
N TYR A 214 -8.20 -11.31 5.48
CA TYR A 214 -7.98 -11.75 6.86
C TYR A 214 -9.16 -12.54 7.41
N LYS A 215 -8.92 -13.25 8.52
CA LYS A 215 -9.96 -14.01 9.21
C LYS A 215 -10.91 -13.08 9.97
N LYS A 216 -12.19 -13.36 9.90
CA LYS A 216 -13.25 -12.63 10.61
C LYS A 216 -13.04 -12.72 12.14
N SER A 217 -12.64 -13.88 12.63
CA SER A 217 -12.29 -14.10 14.03
C SER A 217 -11.15 -13.20 14.51
N LEU A 218 -10.12 -12.98 13.67
CA LEU A 218 -9.03 -12.04 13.98
C LEU A 218 -9.56 -10.61 14.14
N PHE A 219 -10.47 -10.18 13.26
CA PHE A 219 -11.05 -8.83 13.34
C PHE A 219 -11.76 -8.62 14.69
N PHE A 220 -12.57 -9.58 15.12
CA PHE A 220 -13.27 -9.46 16.41
C PHE A 220 -12.34 -9.62 17.61
N LYS A 221 -11.33 -10.50 17.54
CA LYS A 221 -10.28 -10.65 18.56
C LYS A 221 -9.55 -9.33 18.80
N MET A 222 -9.28 -8.55 17.74
CA MET A 222 -8.66 -7.22 17.82
C MET A 222 -9.65 -6.11 18.21
N LYS A 223 -10.93 -6.46 18.50
CA LYS A 223 -12.03 -5.50 18.77
C LYS A 223 -12.29 -4.54 17.60
N GLY A 224 -12.07 -5.01 16.37
CA GLY A 224 -12.26 -4.24 15.15
C GLY A 224 -11.35 -3.01 15.09
N PHE A 225 -11.93 -1.85 14.89
CA PHE A 225 -11.22 -0.56 14.79
C PHE A 225 -11.20 0.26 16.09
N ALA A 226 -11.53 -0.34 17.24
CA ALA A 226 -11.75 0.41 18.50
C ALA A 226 -10.53 1.27 18.91
N SER A 227 -9.31 0.76 18.72
CA SER A 227 -8.06 1.45 19.08
C SER A 227 -7.80 2.73 18.27
N HIS A 228 -8.38 2.81 17.07
CA HIS A 228 -8.14 3.92 16.13
C HIS A 228 -9.44 4.39 15.44
N TYR A 229 -10.58 4.24 16.12
CA TYR A 229 -11.90 4.60 15.59
C TYR A 229 -11.96 6.07 15.15
N TYR A 230 -11.37 6.99 15.91
CA TYR A 230 -11.39 8.43 15.65
C TYR A 230 -10.47 8.91 14.51
N ILE A 231 -9.73 8.01 13.88
CA ILE A 231 -8.85 8.33 12.76
C ILE A 231 -9.62 8.05 11.47
N GLU A 232 -9.77 9.02 10.58
CA GLU A 232 -10.55 8.88 9.34
C GLU A 232 -10.02 7.80 8.37
N SER A 233 -8.72 7.51 8.40
CA SER A 233 -8.05 6.47 7.62
C SER A 233 -7.57 5.36 8.56
N GLY A 234 -7.00 4.28 8.02
CA GLY A 234 -6.42 3.21 8.84
C GLY A 234 -7.32 2.00 9.02
N ASP A 235 -8.30 1.86 8.14
CA ASP A 235 -9.12 0.65 8.05
C ASP A 235 -8.33 -0.58 7.58
N ASP A 236 -7.24 -0.35 6.88
CA ASP A 236 -6.34 -1.37 6.34
C ASP A 236 -4.98 -1.36 7.04
N ASP A 237 -4.24 -0.26 6.94
CA ASP A 237 -2.86 -0.16 7.41
C ASP A 237 -2.73 -0.22 8.94
N LEU A 238 -3.59 0.52 9.68
CA LEU A 238 -3.54 0.49 11.15
C LEU A 238 -4.05 -0.84 11.69
N PHE A 239 -5.10 -1.40 11.10
CA PHE A 239 -5.58 -2.73 11.50
C PHE A 239 -4.48 -3.79 11.33
N VAL A 240 -3.82 -3.84 10.17
CA VAL A 240 -2.71 -4.78 9.93
C VAL A 240 -1.52 -4.47 10.85
N ASN A 241 -1.22 -3.19 11.11
CA ASN A 241 -0.13 -2.81 12.02
C ASN A 241 -0.31 -3.34 13.43
N GLU A 242 -1.55 -3.43 13.89
CA GLU A 242 -1.92 -3.92 15.22
C GLU A 242 -2.06 -5.44 15.26
N ALA A 243 -2.71 -6.05 14.24
CA ALA A 243 -3.08 -7.46 14.20
C ALA A 243 -1.95 -8.38 13.73
N ALA A 244 -0.98 -7.86 12.95
CA ALA A 244 0.07 -8.68 12.38
C ALA A 244 1.10 -9.12 13.42
N THR A 245 1.44 -10.39 13.39
CA THR A 245 2.52 -11.00 14.14
C THR A 245 3.67 -11.42 13.23
N LYS A 246 4.72 -12.00 13.79
CA LYS A 246 5.85 -12.52 12.98
C LYS A 246 5.48 -13.72 12.10
N GLN A 247 4.33 -14.36 12.34
CA GLN A 247 3.99 -15.65 11.72
C GLN A 247 2.65 -15.66 11.00
N ASN A 248 1.69 -14.79 11.40
CA ASN A 248 0.31 -14.88 10.94
C ASN A 248 0.02 -14.20 9.60
N SER A 249 1.03 -13.63 8.92
CA SER A 249 0.83 -12.96 7.64
C SER A 249 1.60 -13.60 6.50
N LYS A 250 0.98 -13.64 5.31
CA LYS A 250 1.54 -14.09 4.03
C LYS A 250 1.35 -13.02 2.97
N ILE A 251 2.09 -13.12 1.89
CA ILE A 251 1.90 -12.28 0.72
C ILE A 251 1.46 -13.09 -0.49
N GLU A 252 0.67 -12.48 -1.35
CA GLU A 252 0.39 -13.00 -2.70
C GLU A 252 0.67 -11.88 -3.72
N VAL A 253 1.53 -12.17 -4.70
CA VAL A 253 2.01 -11.18 -5.67
C VAL A 253 1.92 -11.65 -7.12
N SER A 254 1.29 -12.79 -7.36
CA SER A 254 1.04 -13.24 -8.73
C SER A 254 0.21 -12.20 -9.47
N VAL A 255 0.55 -11.95 -10.73
CA VAL A 255 -0.13 -10.94 -11.55
C VAL A 255 -1.64 -11.20 -11.64
N ASP A 256 -2.04 -12.47 -11.67
CA ASP A 256 -3.45 -12.90 -11.72
C ASP A 256 -4.23 -12.49 -10.45
N THR A 257 -3.54 -12.25 -9.33
CA THR A 257 -4.16 -11.82 -8.07
C THR A 257 -4.13 -10.33 -7.83
N HIS A 258 -3.60 -9.54 -8.74
CA HIS A 258 -3.66 -8.10 -8.61
C HIS A 258 -5.09 -7.59 -8.71
N THR A 259 -5.42 -6.57 -7.93
CA THR A 259 -6.59 -5.73 -8.19
C THR A 259 -6.15 -4.47 -8.91
N ILE A 260 -6.98 -3.97 -9.81
CA ILE A 260 -6.65 -2.79 -10.64
C ILE A 260 -7.68 -1.71 -10.36
N SER A 261 -7.20 -0.58 -9.83
CA SER A 261 -8.04 0.59 -9.53
C SER A 261 -7.94 1.67 -10.59
N ARG A 262 -8.98 2.46 -10.70
CA ARG A 262 -8.95 3.70 -11.50
C ARG A 262 -7.98 4.71 -10.88
N VAL A 263 -7.15 5.32 -11.74
CA VAL A 263 -6.17 6.32 -11.29
C VAL A 263 -6.83 7.68 -11.08
N LYS A 264 -6.34 8.46 -10.12
CA LYS A 264 -6.79 9.85 -9.93
C LYS A 264 -6.32 10.72 -11.10
N ARG A 265 -7.27 11.40 -11.75
CA ARG A 265 -7.04 12.13 -13.00
C ARG A 265 -6.20 13.40 -12.86
N THR A 266 -6.08 13.97 -11.66
CA THR A 266 -5.33 15.21 -11.41
C THR A 266 -4.38 15.07 -10.23
N PHE A 267 -3.26 15.82 -10.27
CA PHE A 267 -2.31 15.90 -9.16
C PHE A 267 -2.99 16.34 -7.85
N ARG A 268 -3.93 17.29 -7.91
CA ARG A 268 -4.68 17.79 -6.76
C ARG A 268 -5.48 16.68 -6.05
N LEU A 269 -6.15 15.81 -6.81
CA LEU A 269 -6.93 14.69 -6.27
C LEU A 269 -6.01 13.63 -5.63
N TRP A 270 -4.91 13.30 -6.30
CA TRP A 270 -3.91 12.39 -5.75
C TRP A 270 -3.25 12.97 -4.49
N PHE A 271 -2.85 14.25 -4.51
CA PHE A 271 -2.26 14.94 -3.36
C PHE A 271 -3.20 14.93 -2.14
N ARG A 272 -4.51 15.20 -2.35
CA ARG A 272 -5.53 15.10 -1.31
C ARG A 272 -5.64 13.67 -0.73
N GLN A 273 -5.61 12.66 -1.57
CA GLN A 273 -5.61 11.26 -1.16
C GLN A 273 -4.38 10.94 -0.30
N LYS A 274 -3.19 11.35 -0.74
CA LYS A 274 -1.94 11.13 0.00
C LYS A 274 -1.90 11.87 1.33
N ARG A 275 -2.40 13.09 1.39
CA ARG A 275 -2.55 13.82 2.65
C ARG A 275 -3.29 13.01 3.71
N ARG A 276 -4.36 12.34 3.33
CA ARG A 276 -5.12 11.48 4.24
C ARG A 276 -4.31 10.26 4.67
N HIS A 277 -3.63 9.59 3.73
CA HIS A 277 -2.87 8.36 4.04
C HIS A 277 -1.68 8.62 4.98
N VAL A 278 -0.92 9.71 4.81
CA VAL A 278 0.23 9.98 5.69
C VAL A 278 -0.15 10.29 7.14
N THR A 279 -1.42 10.57 7.43
CA THR A 279 -1.87 10.83 8.81
C THR A 279 -1.84 9.58 9.70
N THR A 280 -1.90 8.39 9.14
CA THR A 280 -1.88 7.12 9.89
C THR A 280 -0.51 6.78 10.45
N PHE A 281 0.57 7.25 9.82
CA PHE A 281 1.95 6.95 10.22
C PHE A 281 2.23 7.18 11.71
N LYS A 282 1.73 8.27 12.30
CA LYS A 282 1.92 8.61 13.72
C LYS A 282 1.34 7.57 14.68
N HIS A 283 0.43 6.72 14.19
CA HIS A 283 -0.26 5.70 14.98
C HIS A 283 0.35 4.30 14.82
N TYR A 284 1.32 4.11 13.93
CA TYR A 284 2.03 2.84 13.81
C TYR A 284 2.79 2.50 15.10
N ASN A 285 3.04 1.20 15.33
CA ASN A 285 3.87 0.76 16.44
C ASN A 285 5.31 1.32 16.33
N ALA A 286 6.00 1.43 17.45
CA ALA A 286 7.32 2.06 17.53
C ALA A 286 8.34 1.42 16.58
N GLY A 287 8.34 0.08 16.46
CA GLY A 287 9.26 -0.63 15.58
C GLY A 287 9.01 -0.34 14.09
N SER A 288 7.74 -0.19 13.67
CA SER A 288 7.39 0.18 12.30
C SER A 288 7.77 1.63 12.01
N LYS A 289 7.46 2.56 12.93
CA LYS A 289 7.88 3.97 12.84
C LYS A 289 9.39 4.10 12.70
N PHE A 290 10.15 3.44 13.54
CA PHE A 290 11.62 3.50 13.50
C PHE A 290 12.17 3.04 12.15
N ARG A 291 11.72 1.87 11.64
CA ARG A 291 12.17 1.36 10.34
C ARG A 291 11.82 2.31 9.20
N LEU A 292 10.60 2.83 9.14
CA LEU A 292 10.17 3.73 8.08
C LEU A 292 10.88 5.09 8.15
N LEU A 293 11.07 5.63 9.36
CA LEU A 293 11.85 6.88 9.56
C LEU A 293 13.31 6.70 9.17
N LEU A 294 13.94 5.60 9.58
CA LEU A 294 15.34 5.33 9.24
C LEU A 294 15.53 5.23 7.73
N LEU A 295 14.64 4.52 7.01
CA LEU A 295 14.66 4.45 5.55
C LEU A 295 14.53 5.84 4.92
N SER A 296 13.49 6.60 5.29
CA SER A 296 13.24 7.92 4.73
C SER A 296 14.35 8.90 5.06
N SER A 297 14.79 8.97 6.33
CA SER A 297 15.88 9.86 6.75
C SER A 297 17.19 9.55 6.04
N SER A 298 17.52 8.25 5.87
CA SER A 298 18.72 7.86 5.11
C SER A 298 18.66 8.31 3.66
N GLN A 299 17.48 8.33 3.05
CA GLN A 299 17.30 8.79 1.68
C GLN A 299 17.53 10.29 1.54
N TYR A 300 16.96 11.10 2.43
CA TYR A 300 17.20 12.55 2.45
C TYR A 300 18.67 12.87 2.74
N LEU A 301 19.25 12.21 3.75
CA LEU A 301 20.67 12.42 4.12
C LEU A 301 21.60 12.04 2.96
N PHE A 302 21.32 10.94 2.26
CA PHE A 302 22.11 10.48 1.12
C PHE A 302 22.17 11.53 0.02
N PHE A 303 21.02 12.05 -0.44
CA PHE A 303 21.01 13.05 -1.51
C PHE A 303 21.57 14.39 -1.05
N ALA A 304 21.27 14.83 0.17
CA ALA A 304 21.83 16.08 0.71
C ALA A 304 23.36 16.00 0.82
N ALA A 305 23.89 14.94 1.41
CA ALA A 305 25.33 14.77 1.57
C ALA A 305 26.04 14.53 0.22
N PHE A 306 25.41 13.83 -0.73
CA PHE A 306 25.91 13.67 -2.11
C PHE A 306 26.11 15.01 -2.79
N ILE A 307 25.07 15.86 -2.79
CA ILE A 307 25.13 17.18 -3.42
C ILE A 307 26.18 18.06 -2.72
N THR A 308 26.20 18.07 -1.39
CA THR A 308 27.16 18.87 -0.62
C THR A 308 28.60 18.44 -0.88
N ALA A 309 28.88 17.14 -0.91
CA ALA A 309 30.23 16.61 -1.19
C ALA A 309 30.72 17.01 -2.59
N LEU A 310 29.83 16.98 -3.61
CA LEU A 310 30.16 17.42 -4.97
C LEU A 310 30.42 18.92 -5.04
N ILE A 311 29.62 19.76 -4.38
CA ILE A 311 29.84 21.23 -4.31
C ILE A 311 31.18 21.53 -3.64
N MET A 312 31.52 20.81 -2.59
CA MET A 312 32.80 20.93 -1.88
C MET A 312 33.99 20.35 -2.67
N GLN A 313 33.73 19.64 -3.76
CA GLN A 313 34.74 18.91 -4.52
C GLN A 313 35.55 17.93 -3.64
N PHE A 314 34.93 17.39 -2.58
CA PHE A 314 35.57 16.46 -1.67
C PHE A 314 35.44 15.03 -2.19
N GLN A 315 36.58 14.43 -2.56
CA GLN A 315 36.68 13.05 -3.07
C GLN A 315 35.63 12.73 -4.16
N PRO A 316 35.48 13.56 -5.22
CA PRO A 316 34.37 13.46 -6.17
C PRO A 316 34.29 12.09 -6.87
N ILE A 317 35.44 11.47 -7.17
CA ILE A 317 35.48 10.15 -7.81
C ILE A 317 34.88 9.09 -6.87
N ALA A 318 35.25 9.10 -5.58
CA ALA A 318 34.71 8.16 -4.59
C ALA A 318 33.20 8.36 -4.39
N VAL A 319 32.76 9.64 -4.29
CA VAL A 319 31.34 10.01 -4.15
C VAL A 319 30.51 9.52 -5.33
N LEU A 320 30.98 9.75 -6.57
CA LEU A 320 30.30 9.32 -7.78
C LEU A 320 30.29 7.78 -7.91
N SER A 321 31.39 7.12 -7.56
CA SER A 321 31.46 5.64 -7.58
C SER A 321 30.48 5.00 -6.61
N LEU A 322 30.39 5.52 -5.39
CA LEU A 322 29.43 5.02 -4.39
C LEU A 322 27.97 5.33 -4.76
N PHE A 323 27.71 6.48 -5.38
CA PHE A 323 26.41 6.81 -5.94
C PHE A 323 26.03 5.80 -7.07
N ALA A 324 26.95 5.54 -7.99
CA ALA A 324 26.74 4.58 -9.08
C ALA A 324 26.49 3.16 -8.55
N LEU A 325 27.23 2.75 -7.50
CA LEU A 325 27.00 1.45 -6.84
C LEU A 325 25.58 1.36 -6.26
N ARG A 326 25.13 2.41 -5.54
CA ARG A 326 23.75 2.47 -4.99
C ARG A 326 22.71 2.37 -6.11
N LEU A 327 22.91 3.15 -7.18
CA LEU A 327 21.99 3.18 -8.33
C LEU A 327 21.92 1.82 -9.03
N LEU A 328 23.04 1.15 -9.21
CA LEU A 328 23.10 -0.18 -9.81
C LEU A 328 22.30 -1.21 -8.99
N ILE A 329 22.53 -1.25 -7.67
CA ILE A 329 21.80 -2.15 -6.77
C ILE A 329 20.31 -1.84 -6.79
N GLN A 330 19.93 -0.56 -6.74
CA GLN A 330 18.55 -0.12 -6.84
C GLN A 330 17.90 -0.57 -8.14
N ILE A 331 18.53 -0.37 -9.28
CA ILE A 331 18.00 -0.77 -10.59
C ILE A 331 17.79 -2.28 -10.64
N ILE A 332 18.72 -3.09 -10.13
CA ILE A 332 18.58 -4.55 -10.09
C ILE A 332 17.35 -4.94 -9.24
N ILE A 333 17.24 -4.39 -8.03
CA ILE A 333 16.12 -4.67 -7.11
C ILE A 333 14.78 -4.20 -7.71
N PHE A 334 14.75 -2.98 -8.26
CA PHE A 334 13.54 -2.43 -8.87
C PHE A 334 13.11 -3.24 -10.09
N ASN A 335 14.05 -3.59 -11.00
CA ASN A 335 13.72 -4.39 -12.18
C ASN A 335 13.08 -5.74 -11.81
N LYS A 336 13.62 -6.43 -10.80
CA LYS A 336 13.08 -7.71 -10.33
C LYS A 336 11.73 -7.53 -9.63
N SER A 337 11.60 -6.56 -8.73
CA SER A 337 10.36 -6.28 -8.00
C SER A 337 9.25 -5.75 -8.92
N MET A 338 9.58 -4.86 -9.86
CA MET A 338 8.64 -4.36 -10.87
C MET A 338 8.16 -5.48 -11.81
N LYS A 339 9.01 -6.47 -12.08
CA LYS A 339 8.58 -7.66 -12.82
C LYS A 339 7.53 -8.46 -12.04
N GLN A 340 7.72 -8.64 -10.73
CA GLN A 340 6.76 -9.34 -9.86
C GLN A 340 5.42 -8.60 -9.80
N LEU A 341 5.46 -7.27 -9.78
CA LEU A 341 4.27 -6.42 -9.62
C LEU A 341 3.71 -5.88 -10.95
N ALA A 342 4.18 -6.37 -12.10
CA ALA A 342 3.77 -5.95 -13.45
C ALA A 342 3.94 -4.45 -13.77
N GLU A 343 4.95 -3.79 -13.12
CA GLU A 343 5.24 -2.35 -13.24
C GLU A 343 6.56 -2.04 -13.97
N LYS A 344 7.07 -2.96 -14.78
CA LYS A 344 8.41 -2.89 -15.42
C LYS A 344 8.61 -1.66 -16.32
N ASP A 345 7.55 -1.12 -16.88
CA ASP A 345 7.57 0.09 -17.72
C ASP A 345 7.98 1.38 -16.95
N LEU A 346 8.02 1.32 -15.61
CA LEU A 346 8.43 2.43 -14.77
C LEU A 346 9.95 2.50 -14.54
N LEU A 347 10.70 1.44 -14.88
CA LEU A 347 12.10 1.29 -14.47
C LEU A 347 12.98 2.44 -14.93
N LEU A 348 12.88 2.84 -16.19
CA LEU A 348 13.74 3.90 -16.77
C LEU A 348 13.44 5.29 -16.15
N LEU A 349 12.21 5.53 -15.74
CA LEU A 349 11.80 6.78 -15.12
C LEU A 349 11.94 6.77 -13.60
N SER A 350 12.23 5.61 -13.01
CA SER A 350 12.27 5.44 -11.56
C SER A 350 13.20 6.42 -10.83
N PRO A 351 14.41 6.77 -11.32
CA PRO A 351 15.28 7.72 -10.62
C PRO A 351 14.69 9.15 -10.62
N ILE A 352 14.06 9.55 -11.73
CA ILE A 352 13.46 10.88 -11.86
C ILE A 352 12.22 10.99 -10.96
N ILE A 353 11.38 9.95 -10.96
CA ILE A 353 10.18 9.93 -10.13
C ILE A 353 10.54 9.85 -8.64
N GLU A 354 11.56 9.06 -8.27
CA GLU A 354 12.08 9.01 -6.90
C GLU A 354 12.47 10.41 -6.40
N LEU A 355 13.26 11.14 -7.18
CA LEU A 355 13.63 12.51 -6.86
C LEU A 355 12.40 13.44 -6.76
N THR A 356 11.45 13.32 -7.68
CA THR A 356 10.20 14.10 -7.63
C THR A 356 9.46 13.85 -6.32
N LEU A 357 9.28 12.59 -5.92
CA LEU A 357 8.59 12.22 -4.70
C LEU A 357 9.34 12.67 -3.44
N LEU A 358 10.67 12.74 -3.48
CA LEU A 358 11.50 13.25 -2.39
C LEU A 358 11.13 14.71 -2.03
N PHE A 359 10.74 15.52 -3.02
CA PHE A 359 10.26 16.89 -2.79
C PHE A 359 8.76 16.95 -2.48
N VAL A 360 7.97 16.08 -3.08
CA VAL A 360 6.51 16.10 -2.92
C VAL A 360 6.07 15.63 -1.52
N TYR A 361 6.70 14.62 -0.93
CA TYR A 361 6.30 14.10 0.39
C TYR A 361 6.45 15.11 1.54
N PRO A 362 7.54 15.91 1.64
CA PRO A 362 7.60 17.02 2.59
C PRO A 362 6.47 18.03 2.42
N LEU A 363 6.12 18.38 1.17
CA LEU A 363 5.00 19.29 0.89
C LEU A 363 3.66 18.71 1.36
N ILE A 364 3.42 17.40 1.17
CA ILE A 364 2.24 16.70 1.69
C ILE A 364 2.21 16.80 3.21
N THR A 365 3.34 16.53 3.87
CA THR A 365 3.43 16.53 5.34
C THR A 365 3.23 17.95 5.90
N MET A 366 3.88 18.96 5.33
CA MET A 366 3.71 20.38 5.71
C MET A 366 2.26 20.85 5.50
N SER A 367 1.65 20.47 4.38
CA SER A 367 0.24 20.77 4.08
C SER A 367 -0.72 20.19 5.15
N ASN A 368 -0.40 19.03 5.72
CA ASN A 368 -1.20 18.46 6.81
C ASN A 368 -1.06 19.23 8.14
N MET A 369 0.05 19.93 8.35
CA MET A 369 0.23 20.79 9.53
C MET A 369 -0.55 22.11 9.41
N LEU A 370 -0.70 22.63 8.19
CA LEU A 370 -1.27 23.95 7.92
C LEU A 370 -2.78 23.92 7.58
N MET A 371 -3.31 22.82 7.08
CA MET A 371 -4.69 22.75 6.58
C MET A 371 -5.55 21.83 7.45
N LYS A 372 -6.83 22.20 7.63
CA LYS A 372 -7.84 21.36 8.33
C LYS A 372 -7.96 19.98 7.66
N LYS A 373 -8.29 18.96 8.48
CA LYS A 373 -8.48 17.58 8.04
C LYS A 373 -9.52 17.48 6.90
N ASN A 374 -9.21 16.68 5.90
CA ASN A 374 -10.18 16.36 4.85
C ASN A 374 -11.09 15.23 5.34
N LYS A 375 -12.40 15.40 5.24
CA LYS A 375 -13.36 14.33 5.51
C LYS A 375 -13.41 13.33 4.35
N TRP A 376 -13.75 12.09 4.67
CA TRP A 376 -14.10 11.06 3.70
C TRP A 376 -15.35 11.51 2.93
N LYS A 377 -15.32 11.39 1.59
CA LYS A 377 -16.45 11.80 0.74
C LYS A 377 -17.54 10.76 0.79
#